data_b952e28b34ac7eecc05baebe3f230b56
#
_entry.id   b952e28b34ac7eecc05baebe3f230b56
#
_cell.length_a   1.000
_cell.length_b   1.000
_cell.length_c   1.000
_cell.angle_alpha   90.00
_cell.angle_beta   90.00
_cell.angle_gamma   90.00
#
_symmetry.space_group_name_H-M   'P 1'
#
loop_
_entity.id
_entity.type
_entity.pdbx_description
1 polymer ?
#
loop_
_entity_poly.entity_id
_entity_poly.type
_entity_poly.pdbx_seq_one_letter_code
_entity_poly.pdbx_strand_id
1 'polypeptide(L)'
;MGSIKDRNGMDRKETEDIKKRWQEYTEELYKKYLHDPDNHSGVITHLEPNILECDIKWALGSITMNNASEGDGIPVKLFQILKDDAVKVLHSICQHIWKIQQWPQDWKKSVFIPIPKKSNAKECSNYSQLHSSHTLVK
;
A
#
# COMPACT_ATOMS: atom_id res chain seq x y z
N MET A 1 8.18 -8.41 20.88
CA MET A 1 8.54 -8.87 19.54
C MET A 1 9.58 -9.97 19.64
N GLY A 2 9.43 -11.04 18.89
CA GLY A 2 10.43 -12.11 18.83
C GLY A 2 11.73 -11.67 18.15
N SER A 3 12.78 -12.50 18.24
CA SER A 3 14.04 -12.27 17.52
C SER A 3 13.89 -12.64 16.04
N ILE A 4 14.63 -11.93 15.17
CA ILE A 4 14.75 -12.24 13.73
C ILE A 4 16.21 -12.54 13.41
N LYS A 5 16.45 -13.54 12.55
CA LYS A 5 17.78 -13.89 12.09
C LYS A 5 18.24 -12.92 11.01
N ASP A 6 19.51 -12.50 11.12
CA ASP A 6 20.20 -11.75 10.08
C ASP A 6 20.68 -12.70 8.94
N ARG A 7 21.40 -12.13 7.94
CA ARG A 7 21.96 -12.90 6.81
C ARG A 7 22.95 -13.97 7.23
N ASN A 8 23.59 -13.80 8.40
CA ASN A 8 24.57 -14.73 8.97
C ASN A 8 23.94 -15.77 9.89
N GLY A 9 22.58 -15.77 10.01
CA GLY A 9 21.84 -16.69 10.87
C GLY A 9 21.85 -16.30 12.35
N MET A 10 22.36 -15.13 12.72
CA MET A 10 22.40 -14.65 14.10
C MET A 10 21.08 -14.01 14.52
N ASP A 11 20.60 -14.33 15.71
CA ASP A 11 19.36 -13.78 16.27
C ASP A 11 19.54 -12.30 16.65
N ARG A 12 18.76 -11.41 16.02
CA ARG A 12 18.67 -9.98 16.34
C ARG A 12 17.45 -9.75 17.22
N LYS A 13 17.63 -9.10 18.34
CA LYS A 13 16.59 -8.83 19.35
C LYS A 13 16.25 -7.34 19.48
N GLU A 14 17.20 -6.47 19.11
CA GLU A 14 16.98 -5.02 19.18
C GLU A 14 16.05 -4.55 18.09
N THR A 15 15.15 -3.64 18.43
CA THR A 15 14.11 -3.14 17.51
C THR A 15 14.70 -2.52 16.25
N GLU A 16 15.79 -1.76 16.36
CA GLU A 16 16.43 -1.11 15.22
C GLU A 16 17.10 -2.13 14.29
N ASP A 17 17.75 -3.15 14.84
CA ASP A 17 18.35 -4.24 14.03
C ASP A 17 17.27 -5.05 13.30
N ILE A 18 16.13 -5.28 13.95
CA ILE A 18 14.99 -5.95 13.35
C ILE A 18 14.42 -5.12 12.19
N LYS A 19 14.22 -3.82 12.38
CA LYS A 19 13.76 -2.90 11.33
C LYS A 19 14.72 -2.88 10.14
N LYS A 20 16.03 -2.76 10.41
CA LYS A 20 17.06 -2.76 9.38
C LYS A 20 17.04 -4.06 8.57
N ARG A 21 16.90 -5.21 9.25
CA ARG A 21 16.81 -6.51 8.57
C ARG A 21 15.58 -6.62 7.68
N TRP A 22 14.42 -6.09 8.12
CA TRP A 22 13.21 -6.02 7.32
C TRP A 22 13.38 -5.12 6.11
N GLN A 23 14.01 -3.96 6.27
CA GLN A 23 14.30 -3.07 5.16
C GLN A 23 15.17 -3.76 4.11
N GLU A 24 16.28 -4.38 4.51
CA GLU A 24 17.18 -5.12 3.61
C GLU A 24 16.44 -6.23 2.85
N TYR A 25 15.61 -7.01 3.55
CA TYR A 25 14.85 -8.09 2.95
C TYR A 25 13.83 -7.59 1.92
N THR A 26 13.14 -6.51 2.25
CA THR A 26 12.16 -5.90 1.36
C THR A 26 12.83 -5.34 0.11
N GLU A 27 13.96 -4.64 0.25
CA GLU A 27 14.73 -4.12 -0.89
C GLU A 27 15.21 -5.25 -1.81
N GLU A 28 15.70 -6.36 -1.27
CA GLU A 28 16.10 -7.53 -2.05
C GLU A 28 14.93 -8.14 -2.82
N LEU A 29 13.78 -8.27 -2.16
CA LEU A 29 12.57 -8.80 -2.76
C LEU A 29 12.14 -7.95 -3.97
N TYR A 30 12.09 -6.62 -3.81
CA TYR A 30 11.72 -5.71 -4.89
C TYR A 30 12.74 -5.67 -6.02
N LYS A 31 14.04 -5.70 -5.72
CA LYS A 31 15.08 -5.79 -6.77
C LYS A 31 14.92 -7.03 -7.63
N LYS A 32 14.54 -8.15 -7.03
CA LYS A 32 14.28 -9.39 -7.77
C LYS A 32 13.10 -9.26 -8.72
N TYR A 33 12.02 -8.60 -8.29
CA TYR A 33 10.82 -8.39 -9.13
C TYR A 33 11.04 -7.34 -10.24
N LEU A 34 11.89 -6.33 -10.01
CA LEU A 34 12.21 -5.31 -11.03
C LEU A 34 13.05 -5.86 -12.19
N HIS A 35 13.72 -7.00 -12.01
CA HIS A 35 14.51 -7.67 -13.04
C HIS A 35 13.76 -8.80 -13.75
N ASP A 36 12.48 -8.97 -13.47
CA ASP A 36 11.63 -9.94 -14.17
C ASP A 36 11.24 -9.35 -15.54
N PRO A 37 11.70 -9.93 -16.67
CA PRO A 37 11.40 -9.42 -18.00
C PRO A 37 9.91 -9.50 -18.36
N ASP A 38 9.12 -10.31 -17.64
CA ASP A 38 7.66 -10.39 -17.81
C ASP A 38 6.89 -9.31 -17.05
N ASN A 39 7.58 -8.48 -16.28
CA ASN A 39 6.96 -7.33 -15.65
C ASN A 39 6.70 -6.25 -16.72
N HIS A 40 5.58 -6.38 -17.40
CA HIS A 40 5.09 -5.39 -18.33
C HIS A 40 4.92 -4.05 -17.59
N SER A 41 5.93 -3.20 -17.71
CA SER A 41 5.76 -1.77 -17.54
C SER A 41 4.65 -1.35 -18.50
N GLY A 42 3.43 -1.24 -17.98
CA GLY A 42 2.29 -0.82 -18.77
C GLY A 42 2.66 0.49 -19.46
N VAL A 43 2.81 0.45 -20.77
CA VAL A 43 2.91 1.65 -21.58
C VAL A 43 1.61 2.40 -21.35
N ILE A 44 1.67 3.47 -20.55
CA ILE A 44 0.56 4.40 -20.39
C ILE A 44 0.35 5.02 -21.76
N THR A 45 -0.59 4.47 -22.49
CA THR A 45 -1.02 5.06 -23.76
C THR A 45 -1.81 6.31 -23.44
N HIS A 46 -1.58 7.38 -24.17
CA HIS A 46 -2.28 8.69 -24.06
C HIS A 46 -3.80 8.62 -24.29
N LEU A 47 -4.36 7.43 -24.34
CA LEU A 47 -5.77 7.14 -24.63
C LEU A 47 -6.56 6.66 -23.40
N GLU A 48 -5.99 6.75 -22.19
CA GLU A 48 -6.75 6.38 -20.99
C GLU A 48 -7.87 7.40 -20.74
N PRO A 49 -9.10 6.92 -20.56
CA PRO A 49 -10.25 7.80 -20.34
C PRO A 49 -10.09 8.60 -19.05
N ASN A 50 -10.66 9.82 -19.03
CA ASN A 50 -10.70 10.62 -17.81
C ASN A 50 -11.49 9.90 -16.73
N ILE A 51 -11.09 10.07 -15.47
CA ILE A 51 -11.82 9.58 -14.31
C ILE A 51 -13.17 10.32 -14.24
N LEU A 52 -14.26 9.57 -14.15
CA LEU A 52 -15.63 10.10 -14.07
C LEU A 52 -16.14 10.08 -12.62
N GLU A 53 -17.12 10.93 -12.32
CA GLU A 53 -17.79 10.90 -11.00
C GLU A 53 -18.46 9.55 -10.68
N CYS A 54 -18.98 8.87 -11.70
CA CYS A 54 -19.58 7.54 -11.53
C CYS A 54 -18.54 6.49 -11.09
N ASP A 55 -17.28 6.61 -11.50
CA ASP A 55 -16.21 5.71 -11.09
C ASP A 55 -15.93 5.88 -9.58
N ILE A 56 -15.90 7.13 -9.11
CA ILE A 56 -15.75 7.43 -7.68
C ILE A 56 -16.95 6.92 -6.87
N LYS A 57 -18.17 7.11 -7.37
CA LYS A 57 -19.38 6.59 -6.71
C LYS A 57 -19.35 5.06 -6.59
N TRP A 58 -18.98 4.40 -7.66
CA TRP A 58 -18.84 2.94 -7.68
C TRP A 58 -17.76 2.46 -6.72
N ALA A 59 -16.57 3.10 -6.72
CA ALA A 59 -15.48 2.77 -5.82
C ALA A 59 -15.90 2.92 -4.35
N LEU A 60 -16.52 4.05 -3.97
CA LEU A 60 -17.00 4.28 -2.61
C LEU A 60 -18.09 3.27 -2.20
N GLY A 61 -18.96 2.88 -3.12
CA GLY A 61 -19.98 1.86 -2.87
C GLY A 61 -19.42 0.45 -2.70
N SER A 62 -18.24 0.19 -3.29
CA SER A 62 -17.56 -1.12 -3.22
C SER A 62 -16.78 -1.32 -1.92
N ILE A 63 -16.50 -0.26 -1.16
CA ILE A 63 -15.73 -0.36 0.08
C ILE A 63 -16.62 -0.90 1.19
N THR A 64 -16.18 -1.98 1.83
CA THR A 64 -16.90 -2.60 2.95
C THR A 64 -16.81 -1.73 4.20
N MET A 65 -17.91 -1.70 4.97
CA MET A 65 -18.10 -0.82 6.14
C MET A 65 -17.14 -1.04 7.31
N ASN A 66 -16.43 -2.17 7.35
CA ASN A 66 -15.62 -2.59 8.49
C ASN A 66 -14.11 -2.32 8.34
N ASN A 67 -13.72 -1.48 7.39
CA ASN A 67 -12.33 -1.12 7.24
C ASN A 67 -11.93 -0.12 8.34
N ALA A 68 -10.82 -0.43 9.03
CA ALA A 68 -10.23 0.49 9.97
C ALA A 68 -9.76 1.76 9.24
N SER A 69 -9.85 2.91 9.92
CA SER A 69 -9.22 4.13 9.42
C SER A 69 -7.71 3.93 9.36
N GLU A 70 -7.09 4.33 8.27
CA GLU A 70 -5.64 4.37 8.14
C GLU A 70 -5.07 5.62 8.86
N GLY A 71 -3.77 5.82 8.75
CA GLY A 71 -3.01 6.76 9.56
C GLY A 71 -3.45 8.22 9.58
N ASP A 72 -4.37 8.64 8.72
CA ASP A 72 -5.00 9.97 8.72
C ASP A 72 -6.20 10.08 9.68
N GLY A 73 -6.65 8.95 10.24
CA GLY A 73 -7.80 8.89 11.15
C GLY A 73 -9.16 9.16 10.49
N ILE A 74 -9.22 9.25 9.17
CA ILE A 74 -10.48 9.50 8.44
C ILE A 74 -11.16 8.16 8.11
N PRO A 75 -12.28 7.81 8.75
CA PRO A 75 -12.97 6.58 8.45
C PRO A 75 -13.68 6.68 7.09
N VAL A 76 -13.61 5.63 6.30
CA VAL A 76 -14.31 5.54 4.99
C VAL A 76 -15.81 5.82 5.11
N LYS A 77 -16.40 5.46 6.25
CA LYS A 77 -17.81 5.75 6.57
C LYS A 77 -18.16 7.24 6.46
N LEU A 78 -17.20 8.15 6.72
CA LEU A 78 -17.43 9.57 6.57
C LEU A 78 -17.76 9.95 5.13
N PHE A 79 -17.05 9.37 4.15
CA PHE A 79 -17.32 9.62 2.73
C PHE A 79 -18.68 9.11 2.30
N GLN A 80 -19.15 8.01 2.89
CA GLN A 80 -20.50 7.48 2.63
C GLN A 80 -21.59 8.36 3.21
N ILE A 81 -21.35 9.04 4.35
CA ILE A 81 -22.28 9.99 4.96
C ILE A 81 -22.38 11.27 4.15
N LEU A 82 -21.24 11.78 3.68
CA LEU A 82 -21.16 13.03 2.89
C LEU A 82 -21.70 12.89 1.46
N LYS A 83 -21.95 11.66 0.99
CA LYS A 83 -22.56 11.35 -0.32
C LYS A 83 -21.98 12.16 -1.49
N ASP A 84 -22.84 12.93 -2.18
CA ASP A 84 -22.47 13.61 -3.42
C ASP A 84 -21.38 14.69 -3.23
N ASP A 85 -21.30 15.35 -2.09
CA ASP A 85 -20.24 16.35 -1.83
C ASP A 85 -18.87 15.69 -1.71
N ALA A 86 -18.79 14.53 -1.02
CA ALA A 86 -17.56 13.76 -0.95
C ALA A 86 -17.13 13.27 -2.34
N VAL A 87 -18.06 12.83 -3.17
CA VAL A 87 -17.79 12.37 -4.53
C VAL A 87 -17.18 13.49 -5.36
N LYS A 88 -17.72 14.70 -5.32
CA LYS A 88 -17.20 15.86 -6.06
C LYS A 88 -15.79 16.23 -5.65
N VAL A 89 -15.53 16.27 -4.33
CA VAL A 89 -14.19 16.58 -3.81
C VAL A 89 -13.17 15.51 -4.23
N LEU A 90 -13.49 14.23 -4.04
CA LEU A 90 -12.62 13.13 -4.42
C LEU A 90 -12.38 13.09 -5.94
N HIS A 91 -13.42 13.33 -6.74
CA HIS A 91 -13.30 13.41 -8.19
C HIS A 91 -12.35 14.53 -8.61
N SER A 92 -12.47 15.72 -8.00
CA SER A 92 -11.56 16.84 -8.26
C SER A 92 -10.11 16.49 -7.92
N ILE A 93 -9.87 15.84 -6.78
CA ILE A 93 -8.53 15.39 -6.36
C ILE A 93 -7.98 14.36 -7.35
N CYS A 94 -8.76 13.35 -7.70
CA CYS A 94 -8.34 12.31 -8.61
C CYS A 94 -8.03 12.87 -10.01
N GLN A 95 -8.87 13.75 -10.52
CA GLN A 95 -8.61 14.43 -11.80
C GLN A 95 -7.35 15.29 -11.77
N HIS A 96 -7.10 15.98 -10.66
CA HIS A 96 -5.89 16.78 -10.52
C HIS A 96 -4.64 15.89 -10.57
N ILE A 97 -4.61 14.81 -9.79
CA ILE A 97 -3.52 13.84 -9.77
C ILE A 97 -3.32 13.24 -11.16
N TRP A 98 -4.41 12.88 -11.84
CA TRP A 98 -4.39 12.34 -13.20
C TRP A 98 -3.76 13.28 -14.20
N LYS A 99 -4.12 14.58 -14.17
CA LYS A 99 -3.58 15.60 -15.06
C LYS A 99 -2.10 15.88 -14.83
N ILE A 100 -1.68 15.99 -13.57
CA ILE A 100 -0.28 16.32 -13.22
C ILE A 100 0.63 15.10 -13.22
N GLN A 101 0.06 13.89 -13.25
CA GLN A 101 0.80 12.60 -13.16
C GLN A 101 1.74 12.53 -11.94
N GLN A 102 1.39 13.22 -10.86
CA GLN A 102 2.15 13.24 -9.62
C GLN A 102 1.28 12.82 -8.44
N TRP A 103 1.69 11.74 -7.79
CA TRP A 103 1.04 11.27 -6.58
C TRP A 103 1.48 12.09 -5.36
N PRO A 104 0.57 12.41 -4.43
CA PRO A 104 0.95 12.99 -3.14
C PRO A 104 2.02 12.14 -2.45
N GLN A 105 3.00 12.79 -1.79
CA GLN A 105 4.11 12.07 -1.18
C GLN A 105 3.66 11.10 -0.10
N ASP A 106 2.62 11.45 0.65
CA ASP A 106 2.07 10.59 1.70
C ASP A 106 1.41 9.33 1.13
N TRP A 107 0.86 9.39 -0.09
CA TRP A 107 0.27 8.25 -0.78
C TRP A 107 1.32 7.26 -1.31
N LYS A 108 2.57 7.69 -1.43
CA LYS A 108 3.70 6.84 -1.83
C LYS A 108 4.27 6.02 -0.68
N LYS A 109 3.84 6.29 0.56
CA LYS A 109 4.28 5.56 1.74
C LYS A 109 3.41 4.34 1.94
N SER A 110 4.06 3.20 2.18
CA SER A 110 3.38 1.95 2.51
C SER A 110 3.85 1.46 3.86
N VAL A 111 2.93 0.92 4.65
CA VAL A 111 3.25 0.26 5.91
C VAL A 111 3.30 -1.24 5.69
N PHE A 112 4.41 -1.86 6.08
CA PHE A 112 4.60 -3.30 6.02
C PHE A 112 4.23 -3.93 7.35
N ILE A 113 3.31 -4.89 7.32
CA ILE A 113 2.93 -5.67 8.49
C ILE A 113 3.40 -7.10 8.26
N PRO A 114 4.46 -7.57 8.94
CA PRO A 114 4.91 -8.94 8.83
C PRO A 114 3.99 -9.88 9.61
N ILE A 115 3.37 -10.83 8.92
CA ILE A 115 2.49 -11.84 9.52
C ILE A 115 3.23 -13.18 9.51
N PRO A 116 3.50 -13.82 10.67
CA PRO A 116 4.19 -15.09 10.72
C PRO A 116 3.35 -16.20 10.08
N LYS A 117 3.94 -16.97 9.17
CA LYS A 117 3.32 -18.16 8.54
C LYS A 117 3.33 -19.37 9.46
N LYS A 118 4.23 -19.39 10.46
CA LYS A 118 4.43 -20.48 11.41
C LYS A 118 4.68 -19.91 12.80
N SER A 119 4.32 -20.66 13.84
CA SER A 119 4.78 -20.39 15.20
C SER A 119 6.31 -20.45 15.25
N ASN A 120 6.95 -19.52 15.96
CA ASN A 120 8.42 -19.36 16.06
C ASN A 120 9.13 -18.99 14.73
N ALA A 121 8.49 -18.21 13.87
CA ALA A 121 9.13 -17.67 12.69
C ALA A 121 10.29 -16.73 13.08
N LYS A 122 11.53 -17.08 12.70
CA LYS A 122 12.73 -16.30 12.96
C LYS A 122 13.38 -15.71 11.70
N GLU A 123 12.99 -16.17 10.53
CA GLU A 123 13.50 -15.71 9.25
C GLU A 123 12.43 -14.86 8.52
N CYS A 124 12.85 -13.80 7.85
CA CYS A 124 11.93 -12.93 7.10
C CYS A 124 11.12 -13.70 6.05
N SER A 125 11.69 -14.73 5.45
CA SER A 125 11.02 -15.63 4.49
C SER A 125 9.84 -16.41 5.07
N ASN A 126 9.82 -16.61 6.39
CA ASN A 126 8.75 -17.29 7.12
C ASN A 126 7.58 -16.36 7.48
N TYR A 127 7.59 -15.15 6.98
CA TYR A 127 6.49 -14.19 7.13
C TYR A 127 5.82 -13.91 5.79
N SER A 128 4.52 -13.69 5.84
CA SER A 128 3.77 -13.07 4.75
C SER A 128 3.81 -11.56 4.97
N GLN A 129 4.03 -10.81 3.91
CA GLN A 129 3.99 -9.36 3.97
C GLN A 129 2.60 -8.87 3.58
N LEU A 130 1.92 -8.23 4.50
CA LEU A 130 0.73 -7.47 4.20
C LEU A 130 1.16 -6.03 3.91
N HIS A 131 0.86 -5.57 2.71
CA HIS A 131 1.03 -4.17 2.35
C HIS A 131 -0.25 -3.43 2.69
N SER A 132 -0.20 -2.52 3.65
CA SER A 132 -1.19 -1.47 3.77
C SER A 132 -0.63 -0.25 3.03
N SER A 133 -1.12 -0.02 1.82
CA SER A 133 -0.84 1.23 1.13
C SER A 133 -1.92 2.23 1.53
N HIS A 134 -1.52 3.45 1.88
CA HIS A 134 -2.44 4.59 2.06
C HIS A 134 -3.20 4.93 0.75
N THR A 135 -3.18 4.07 -0.23
CA THR A 135 -3.74 4.33 -1.54
C THR A 135 -5.19 3.89 -1.57
N LEU A 136 -6.09 4.86 -1.63
CA LEU A 136 -7.50 4.70 -2.05
C LEU A 136 -7.62 4.20 -3.51
N VAL A 137 -6.52 3.89 -4.16
CA VAL A 137 -6.48 3.52 -5.58
C VAL A 137 -5.79 2.18 -5.74
N LYS A 138 -6.59 1.15 -5.84
CA LYS A 138 -6.31 -0.02 -6.65
C LYS A 138 -7.29 -0.07 -7.78
#